data_59e5a85aed28791e255dcabb5e94cc6b
#
_entry.id   59e5a85aed28791e255dcabb5e94cc6b
#
_cell.length_a   1.000
_cell.length_b   1.000
_cell.length_c   1.000
_cell.angle_alpha   90.00
_cell.angle_beta   90.00
_cell.angle_gamma   90.00
#
_symmetry.space_group_name_H-M   'P 1'
#
loop_
_entity.id
_entity.type
_entity.pdbx_description
1 polymer ?
#
loop_
_entity_poly.entity_id
_entity_poly.type
_entity_poly.pdbx_seq_one_letter_code
_entity_poly.pdbx_strand_id
1 'polypeptide(L)'
;MVAKPDAFRYDTNGDDMKDNILIEKTIDFGARIVKLNRYLLETRQEAVLSKQILQSGTSIGANVNEAQYGNSKADFIAKLHIALKETAETEYWLRVLEKSDYLDENMASSMLSDCLEIKRILISSINTAKDGQK
;
A
#
# COMPACT_ATOMS: atom_id res chain seq x y z
N MET A 1 -21.33 -0.10 11.12
CA MET A 1 -20.09 0.45 10.59
C MET A 1 -19.78 1.78 11.25
N VAL A 2 -18.60 1.94 11.74
CA VAL A 2 -18.20 3.15 12.44
C VAL A 2 -17.95 4.27 11.43
N ALA A 3 -18.54 5.44 11.67
CA ALA A 3 -18.31 6.59 10.82
C ALA A 3 -16.86 7.05 10.98
N LYS A 4 -16.29 7.57 9.91
CA LYS A 4 -14.95 8.13 9.96
C LYS A 4 -14.93 9.37 10.84
N PRO A 5 -13.88 9.57 11.65
CA PRO A 5 -13.75 10.82 12.40
C PRO A 5 -13.62 11.98 11.42
N ASP A 6 -14.39 13.03 11.64
CA ASP A 6 -14.40 14.18 10.72
C ASP A 6 -13.36 15.22 11.07
N ALA A 7 -12.83 15.17 12.29
CA ALA A 7 -12.07 16.27 12.88
C ALA A 7 -10.75 16.59 12.16
N PHE A 8 -10.17 15.64 11.43
CA PHE A 8 -8.88 15.86 10.78
C PHE A 8 -8.91 15.67 9.27
N ARG A 9 -10.06 15.31 8.73
CA ARG A 9 -10.16 15.06 7.29
C ARG A 9 -10.10 16.37 6.51
N TYR A 10 -9.35 16.31 5.41
CA TYR A 10 -9.27 17.45 4.52
C TYR A 10 -10.55 17.54 3.74
N ASP A 11 -11.12 18.70 3.75
CA ASP A 11 -12.39 18.94 3.13
C ASP A 11 -12.19 19.50 1.72
N THR A 12 -11.26 18.94 0.98
CA THR A 12 -11.12 19.27 -0.43
C THR A 12 -11.53 18.06 -1.25
N ASN A 13 -12.36 18.26 -2.24
CA ASN A 13 -12.87 17.18 -3.08
C ASN A 13 -11.77 16.33 -3.70
N GLY A 14 -10.66 16.95 -4.07
CA GLY A 14 -9.53 16.25 -4.65
C GLY A 14 -8.86 15.29 -3.67
N ASP A 15 -8.69 15.73 -2.42
CA ASP A 15 -8.05 14.93 -1.39
C ASP A 15 -8.94 13.76 -0.99
N ASP A 16 -10.24 13.97 -0.80
CA ASP A 16 -11.18 12.90 -0.49
C ASP A 16 -11.20 11.85 -1.60
N MET A 17 -11.16 12.28 -2.86
CA MET A 17 -11.11 11.37 -4.00
C MET A 17 -9.85 10.53 -4.00
N LYS A 18 -8.68 11.15 -3.76
CA LYS A 18 -7.39 10.45 -3.69
C LYS A 18 -7.40 9.43 -2.57
N ASP A 19 -7.91 9.81 -1.39
CA ASP A 19 -7.97 8.94 -0.24
C ASP A 19 -8.85 7.73 -0.51
N ASN A 20 -10.02 7.94 -1.13
CA ASN A 20 -10.93 6.86 -1.46
C ASN A 20 -10.34 5.91 -2.50
N ILE A 21 -9.68 6.46 -3.52
CA ILE A 21 -8.99 5.66 -4.54
C ILE A 21 -7.87 4.84 -3.89
N LEU A 22 -7.10 5.48 -3.02
CA LEU A 22 -5.98 4.82 -2.34
C LEU A 22 -6.45 3.68 -1.45
N ILE A 23 -7.54 3.88 -0.70
CA ILE A 23 -8.12 2.84 0.14
C ILE A 23 -8.50 1.63 -0.73
N GLU A 24 -9.24 1.85 -1.81
CA GLU A 24 -9.68 0.76 -2.70
C GLU A 24 -8.50 0.04 -3.35
N LYS A 25 -7.55 0.80 -3.89
CA LYS A 25 -6.38 0.21 -4.56
C LYS A 25 -5.54 -0.62 -3.60
N THR A 26 -5.38 -0.17 -2.36
CA THR A 26 -4.58 -0.92 -1.39
C THR A 26 -5.29 -2.17 -0.89
N ILE A 27 -6.62 -2.16 -0.83
CA ILE A 27 -7.40 -3.37 -0.52
C ILE A 27 -7.24 -4.38 -1.66
N ASP A 28 -7.42 -3.94 -2.90
CA ASP A 28 -7.27 -4.81 -4.07
C ASP A 28 -5.86 -5.38 -4.16
N PHE A 29 -4.87 -4.53 -3.94
CA PHE A 29 -3.47 -4.97 -3.97
C PHE A 29 -3.18 -5.95 -2.85
N GLY A 30 -3.68 -5.69 -1.64
CA GLY A 30 -3.55 -6.60 -0.50
C GLY A 30 -4.12 -7.98 -0.82
N ALA A 31 -5.27 -8.02 -1.49
CA ALA A 31 -5.88 -9.28 -1.93
C ALA A 31 -4.98 -10.00 -2.93
N ARG A 32 -4.37 -9.27 -3.87
CA ARG A 32 -3.41 -9.86 -4.81
C ARG A 32 -2.19 -10.41 -4.08
N ILE A 33 -1.71 -9.71 -3.08
CA ILE A 33 -0.58 -10.16 -2.26
C ILE A 33 -0.91 -11.46 -1.52
N VAL A 34 -2.12 -11.57 -0.98
CA VAL A 34 -2.56 -12.82 -0.32
C VAL A 34 -2.57 -13.97 -1.33
N LYS A 35 -3.06 -13.73 -2.54
CA LYS A 35 -3.06 -14.76 -3.60
C LYS A 35 -1.63 -15.13 -4.01
N LEU A 36 -0.75 -14.14 -4.09
CA LEU A 36 0.67 -14.38 -4.40
C LEU A 36 1.33 -15.22 -3.31
N ASN A 37 1.07 -14.89 -2.05
CA ASN A 37 1.57 -15.66 -0.90
C ASN A 37 1.14 -17.12 -1.02
N ARG A 38 -0.13 -17.37 -1.32
CA ARG A 38 -0.66 -18.72 -1.49
C ARG A 38 0.03 -19.44 -2.65
N TYR A 39 0.21 -18.78 -3.79
CA TYR A 39 0.93 -19.34 -4.93
C TYR A 39 2.36 -19.74 -4.57
N LEU A 40 3.08 -18.85 -3.87
CA LEU A 40 4.46 -19.12 -3.46
C LEU A 40 4.53 -20.31 -2.51
N LEU A 41 3.62 -20.40 -1.54
CA LEU A 41 3.59 -21.49 -0.58
C LEU A 41 3.21 -22.81 -1.24
N GLU A 42 2.14 -22.83 -2.02
CA GLU A 42 1.56 -24.08 -2.51
C GLU A 42 2.20 -24.57 -3.80
N THR A 43 2.50 -23.68 -4.72
CA THR A 43 3.03 -24.04 -6.03
C THR A 43 4.54 -24.02 -6.08
N ARG A 44 5.17 -23.03 -5.44
CA ARG A 44 6.62 -22.87 -5.48
C ARG A 44 7.32 -23.37 -4.22
N GLN A 45 6.55 -23.67 -3.18
CA GLN A 45 7.07 -24.17 -1.90
C GLN A 45 8.11 -23.21 -1.29
N GLU A 46 7.87 -21.91 -1.46
CA GLU A 46 8.71 -20.85 -0.93
C GLU A 46 7.99 -20.19 0.26
N ALA A 47 8.52 -20.37 1.47
CA ALA A 47 7.85 -19.93 2.70
C ALA A 47 8.49 -18.69 3.33
N VAL A 48 9.75 -18.40 3.01
CA VAL A 48 10.50 -17.33 3.68
C VAL A 48 10.19 -15.97 3.06
N LEU A 49 10.41 -15.84 1.75
CA LEU A 49 10.15 -14.59 1.04
C LEU A 49 8.65 -14.32 0.95
N SER A 50 7.85 -15.37 0.82
CA SER A 50 6.39 -15.24 0.78
C SER A 50 5.85 -14.58 2.04
N LYS A 51 6.44 -14.90 3.20
CA LYS A 51 6.04 -14.29 4.46
C LYS A 51 6.41 -12.81 4.49
N GLN A 52 7.60 -12.46 4.01
CA GLN A 52 8.07 -11.07 3.97
C GLN A 52 7.16 -10.21 3.10
N ILE A 53 6.83 -10.69 1.90
CA ILE A 53 5.98 -9.91 1.00
C ILE A 53 4.54 -9.85 1.49
N LEU A 54 4.05 -10.90 2.16
CA LEU A 54 2.73 -10.88 2.76
C LEU A 54 2.64 -9.76 3.80
N GLN A 55 3.64 -9.68 4.69
CA GLN A 55 3.66 -8.67 5.74
C GLN A 55 3.73 -7.25 5.16
N SER A 56 4.69 -6.99 4.27
CA SER A 56 4.84 -5.65 3.70
C SER A 56 3.66 -5.26 2.81
N GLY A 57 3.22 -6.17 1.95
CA GLY A 57 2.18 -5.88 0.98
C GLY A 57 0.81 -5.62 1.60
N THR A 58 0.49 -6.30 2.70
CA THR A 58 -0.77 -6.07 3.40
C THR A 58 -0.70 -4.88 4.37
N SER A 59 0.50 -4.54 4.82
CA SER A 59 0.71 -3.39 5.70
C SER A 59 0.48 -2.05 5.00
N ILE A 60 0.61 -2.01 3.68
CA ILE A 60 0.35 -0.78 2.92
C ILE A 60 -1.08 -0.30 3.20
N GLY A 61 -2.05 -1.13 2.89
CA GLY A 61 -3.46 -0.78 3.07
C GLY A 61 -3.85 -0.64 4.53
N ALA A 62 -3.27 -1.46 5.41
CA ALA A 62 -3.53 -1.34 6.84
C ALA A 62 -3.18 0.06 7.34
N ASN A 63 -2.04 0.60 6.94
CA ASN A 63 -1.61 1.94 7.36
C ASN A 63 -2.42 3.04 6.68
N VAL A 64 -2.76 2.87 5.41
CA VAL A 64 -3.65 3.81 4.72
C VAL A 64 -5.00 3.87 5.43
N ASN A 65 -5.55 2.73 5.80
CA ASN A 65 -6.81 2.66 6.51
C ASN A 65 -6.72 3.33 7.89
N GLU A 66 -5.65 3.05 8.64
CA GLU A 66 -5.44 3.66 9.95
C GLU A 66 -5.26 5.17 9.86
N ALA A 67 -4.66 5.65 8.78
CA ALA A 67 -4.47 7.09 8.57
C ALA A 67 -5.81 7.84 8.61
N GLN A 68 -6.89 7.20 8.15
CA GLN A 68 -8.22 7.81 8.13
C GLN A 68 -8.78 8.06 9.53
N TYR A 69 -8.21 7.41 10.54
CA TYR A 69 -8.63 7.50 11.94
C TYR A 69 -7.61 8.21 12.81
N GLY A 70 -6.64 8.89 12.19
CA GLY A 70 -5.62 9.64 12.92
C GLY A 70 -6.21 10.80 13.74
N ASN A 71 -5.52 11.16 14.79
CA ASN A 71 -5.96 12.22 15.71
C ASN A 71 -5.63 13.63 15.23
N SER A 72 -4.77 13.74 14.22
CA SER A 72 -4.30 15.01 13.72
C SER A 72 -3.81 14.85 12.29
N LYS A 73 -3.59 15.97 11.62
CA LYS A 73 -2.97 15.99 10.29
C LYS A 73 -1.57 15.37 10.32
N ALA A 74 -0.80 15.67 11.35
CA ALA A 74 0.53 15.09 11.52
C ALA A 74 0.48 13.56 11.63
N ASP A 75 -0.50 13.04 12.38
CA ASP A 75 -0.68 11.60 12.52
C ASP A 75 -1.11 10.96 11.21
N PHE A 76 -2.01 11.60 10.47
CA PHE A 76 -2.42 11.17 9.13
C PHE A 76 -1.20 11.04 8.20
N ILE A 77 -0.37 12.09 8.15
CA ILE A 77 0.83 12.11 7.31
C ILE A 77 1.82 11.02 7.75
N ALA A 78 2.00 10.85 9.06
CA ALA A 78 2.92 9.84 9.60
C ALA A 78 2.50 8.43 9.15
N LYS A 79 1.21 8.13 9.19
CA LYS A 79 0.69 6.83 8.75
C LYS A 79 0.88 6.62 7.26
N LEU A 80 0.68 7.65 6.44
CA LEU A 80 0.93 7.55 5.00
C LEU A 80 2.42 7.33 4.71
N HIS A 81 3.32 7.93 5.49
CA HIS A 81 4.76 7.67 5.35
C HIS A 81 5.11 6.22 5.66
N ILE A 82 4.49 5.62 6.68
CA ILE A 82 4.69 4.20 6.97
C ILE A 82 4.19 3.36 5.78
N ALA A 83 3.02 3.69 5.24
CA ALA A 83 2.51 2.99 4.06
C ALA A 83 3.46 3.10 2.88
N LEU A 84 4.09 4.26 2.69
CA LEU A 84 5.06 4.46 1.61
C LEU A 84 6.29 3.59 1.79
N LYS A 85 6.81 3.47 3.02
CA LYS A 85 7.94 2.59 3.32
C LYS A 85 7.59 1.13 3.03
N GLU A 86 6.39 0.70 3.43
CA GLU A 86 5.92 -0.65 3.17
C GLU A 86 5.77 -0.91 1.67
N THR A 87 5.35 0.09 0.91
CA THR A 87 5.25 0.00 -0.54
C THR A 87 6.63 -0.20 -1.17
N ALA A 88 7.62 0.55 -0.70
CA ALA A 88 9.00 0.42 -1.17
C ALA A 88 9.56 -0.98 -0.85
N GLU A 89 9.27 -1.50 0.33
CA GLU A 89 9.70 -2.84 0.73
C GLU A 89 9.03 -3.90 -0.14
N THR A 90 7.75 -3.74 -0.43
CA THR A 90 7.00 -4.66 -1.29
C THR A 90 7.57 -4.66 -2.70
N GLU A 91 7.89 -3.50 -3.24
CA GLU A 91 8.57 -3.38 -4.53
C GLU A 91 9.89 -4.16 -4.53
N TYR A 92 10.67 -4.01 -3.48
CA TYR A 92 11.93 -4.73 -3.32
C TYR A 92 11.71 -6.26 -3.38
N TRP A 93 10.76 -6.78 -2.62
CA TRP A 93 10.50 -8.22 -2.60
C TRP A 93 9.99 -8.74 -3.94
N LEU A 94 9.17 -7.95 -4.65
CA LEU A 94 8.72 -8.34 -5.98
C LEU A 94 9.89 -8.47 -6.95
N ARG A 95 10.85 -7.55 -6.87
CA ARG A 95 12.05 -7.61 -7.73
C ARG A 95 12.95 -8.79 -7.36
N VAL A 96 13.09 -9.07 -6.08
CA VAL A 96 13.86 -10.24 -5.62
C VAL A 96 13.21 -11.54 -6.12
N LEU A 97 11.89 -11.63 -6.01
CA LEU A 97 11.16 -12.83 -6.45
C LEU A 97 11.27 -13.03 -7.97
N GLU A 98 11.26 -11.95 -8.74
CA GLU A 98 11.45 -12.04 -10.18
C GLU A 98 12.87 -12.47 -10.52
N LYS A 99 13.86 -11.84 -9.94
CA LYS A 99 15.28 -12.12 -10.19
C LYS A 99 15.68 -13.53 -9.78
N SER A 100 15.02 -14.08 -8.78
CA SER A 100 15.29 -15.43 -8.28
C SER A 100 14.38 -16.49 -8.93
N ASP A 101 13.64 -16.11 -9.96
CA ASP A 101 12.80 -16.98 -10.78
C ASP A 101 11.59 -17.60 -10.06
N TYR A 102 11.16 -17.00 -8.94
CA TYR A 102 9.91 -17.41 -8.30
C TYR A 102 8.68 -16.81 -8.96
N LEU A 103 8.84 -15.69 -9.67
CA LEU A 103 7.77 -15.08 -10.47
C LEU A 103 8.27 -14.94 -11.90
N ASP A 104 7.41 -15.26 -12.85
CA ASP A 104 7.73 -14.97 -14.25
C ASP A 104 7.60 -13.46 -14.51
N GLU A 105 8.08 -13.04 -15.68
CA GLU A 105 8.09 -11.63 -16.05
C GLU A 105 6.70 -11.01 -16.07
N ASN A 106 5.69 -11.76 -16.54
CA ASN A 106 4.33 -11.23 -16.63
C ASN A 106 3.71 -11.02 -15.25
N MET A 107 3.87 -11.99 -14.36
CA MET A 107 3.37 -11.87 -12.98
C MET A 107 4.04 -10.72 -12.25
N ALA A 108 5.37 -10.65 -12.34
CA ALA A 108 6.15 -9.61 -11.68
C ALA A 108 5.78 -8.22 -12.21
N SER A 109 5.70 -8.08 -13.53
CA SER A 109 5.36 -6.81 -14.18
C SER A 109 3.98 -6.32 -13.77
N SER A 110 3.00 -7.21 -13.72
CA SER A 110 1.63 -6.87 -13.32
C SER A 110 1.59 -6.39 -11.86
N MET A 111 2.23 -7.13 -10.96
CA MET A 111 2.26 -6.76 -9.55
C MET A 111 3.04 -5.47 -9.32
N LEU A 112 4.17 -5.30 -10.01
CA LEU A 112 4.97 -4.08 -9.92
C LEU A 112 4.20 -2.85 -10.41
N SER A 113 3.43 -3.01 -11.48
CA SER A 113 2.61 -1.92 -12.02
C SER A 113 1.65 -1.37 -10.96
N ASP A 114 0.95 -2.27 -10.27
CA ASP A 114 0.03 -1.87 -9.19
C ASP A 114 0.77 -1.24 -8.02
N CYS A 115 1.89 -1.82 -7.65
CA CYS A 115 2.72 -1.32 -6.54
C CYS A 115 3.22 0.09 -6.81
N LEU A 116 3.72 0.35 -8.02
CA LEU A 116 4.24 1.64 -8.42
C LEU A 116 3.13 2.69 -8.52
N GLU A 117 1.94 2.29 -8.94
CA GLU A 117 0.79 3.19 -8.97
C GLU A 117 0.42 3.64 -7.55
N ILE A 118 0.35 2.71 -6.61
CA ILE A 118 0.08 3.01 -5.20
C ILE A 118 1.15 3.97 -4.67
N LYS A 119 2.41 3.70 -4.99
CA LYS A 119 3.53 4.55 -4.58
C LYS A 119 3.34 5.99 -5.04
N ARG A 120 2.97 6.19 -6.32
CA ARG A 120 2.73 7.52 -6.86
C ARG A 120 1.59 8.24 -6.15
N ILE A 121 0.49 7.53 -5.88
CA ILE A 121 -0.65 8.12 -5.20
C ILE A 121 -0.30 8.49 -3.76
N LEU A 122 0.45 7.63 -3.07
CA LEU A 122 0.93 7.92 -1.71
C LEU A 122 1.78 9.17 -1.66
N ILE A 123 2.73 9.30 -2.57
CA ILE A 123 3.61 10.48 -2.63
C ILE A 123 2.77 11.72 -2.89
N SER A 124 1.82 11.65 -3.82
CA SER A 124 0.94 12.77 -4.12
C SER A 124 0.07 13.16 -2.92
N SER A 125 -0.48 12.18 -2.23
CA SER A 125 -1.33 12.42 -1.05
C SER A 125 -0.55 13.04 0.10
N ILE A 126 0.67 12.56 0.33
CA ILE A 126 1.56 13.11 1.37
C ILE A 126 1.90 14.57 1.04
N ASN A 127 2.27 14.84 -0.20
CA ASN A 127 2.65 16.21 -0.60
C ASN A 127 1.47 17.17 -0.47
N THR A 128 0.28 16.76 -0.88
CA THR A 128 -0.93 17.57 -0.74
C THR A 128 -1.22 17.86 0.73
N ALA A 129 -1.09 16.83 1.59
CA ALA A 129 -1.33 17.00 3.02
C ALA A 129 -0.33 17.94 3.67
N LYS A 130 0.96 17.85 3.28
CA LYS A 130 2.00 18.75 3.80
C LYS A 130 1.76 20.20 3.36
N ASP A 131 1.35 20.41 2.13
CA ASP A 131 1.06 21.75 1.63
C ASP A 131 -0.09 22.38 2.42
N GLY A 132 -1.07 21.60 2.81
CA GLY A 132 -2.17 22.04 3.63
C GLY A 132 -1.80 22.41 5.07
N GLN A 133 -0.59 22.11 5.51
CA GLN A 133 -0.13 22.44 6.86
C GLN A 133 0.45 23.85 6.97
N LYS A 134 0.69 24.51 5.87
CA LYS A 134 1.28 25.85 5.83
C LYS A 134 0.34 26.93 6.33
#